data_b3ef18de96838cb7842dfaaf4455ae9f
#
_entry.id   b3ef18de96838cb7842dfaaf4455ae9f
#
_cell.length_a   1.000
_cell.length_b   1.000
_cell.length_c   1.000
_cell.angle_alpha   90.00
_cell.angle_beta   90.00
_cell.angle_gamma   90.00
#
_symmetry.space_group_name_H-M   'P 1'
#
loop_
_entity.id
_entity.type
_entity.pdbx_description
1 polymer ?
#
loop_
_entity_poly.entity_id
_entity_poly.type
_entity_poly.pdbx_seq_one_letter_code
_entity_poly.pdbx_strand_id
1 'polypeptide(L)'
;MFARLLKIKIETDRIDEAAMLFEESVIPLCRNQRGFTGAYYLADRETGNCVLVTLWASTEDMMATEDSRFFQEQLVKFMDFFKEPPIREAYEVIVKE
;
A
#
# COMPACT_ATOMS: atom_id res chain seq x y z
N MET A 1 -6.89 -10.06 11.56
CA MET A 1 -6.11 -9.02 10.88
C MET A 1 -5.80 -9.44 9.46
N PHE A 2 -5.93 -8.53 8.53
CA PHE A 2 -5.70 -8.77 7.11
C PHE A 2 -4.69 -7.77 6.57
N ALA A 3 -3.94 -8.19 5.56
CA ALA A 3 -2.94 -7.36 4.91
C ALA A 3 -3.31 -7.18 3.44
N ARG A 4 -3.29 -5.93 2.98
CA ARG A 4 -3.36 -5.57 1.57
C ARG A 4 -1.95 -5.31 1.09
N LEU A 5 -1.53 -6.03 0.06
CA LEU A 5 -0.24 -5.82 -0.58
C LEU A 5 -0.44 -5.22 -1.96
N LEU A 6 0.36 -4.22 -2.27
CA LEU A 6 0.45 -3.68 -3.62
C LEU A 6 1.89 -3.82 -4.08
N LYS A 7 2.13 -4.74 -5.01
CA LYS A 7 3.46 -4.96 -5.58
C LYS A 7 3.65 -4.04 -6.76
N ILE A 8 4.68 -3.23 -6.71
CA ILE A 8 4.98 -2.26 -7.76
C ILE A 8 6.43 -2.37 -8.18
N LYS A 9 6.71 -1.91 -9.40
CA LYS A 9 8.08 -1.77 -9.88
C LYS A 9 8.28 -0.32 -10.28
N ILE A 10 9.34 0.29 -9.74
CA ILE A 10 9.63 1.70 -10.01
C ILE A 10 11.13 1.87 -10.31
N GLU A 11 11.50 3.03 -10.82
CA GLU A 11 12.91 3.33 -11.02
C GLU A 11 13.65 3.34 -9.69
N THR A 12 14.86 2.76 -9.65
CA THR A 12 15.60 2.61 -8.40
C THR A 12 15.97 3.95 -7.76
N ASP A 13 16.08 5.01 -8.56
CA ASP A 13 16.38 6.35 -8.06
C ASP A 13 15.13 7.10 -7.57
N ARG A 14 13.94 6.50 -7.66
CA ARG A 14 12.69 7.10 -7.20
C ARG A 14 12.07 6.38 -6.00
N ILE A 15 12.76 5.39 -5.45
CA ILE A 15 12.25 4.62 -4.30
C ILE A 15 11.92 5.53 -3.11
N ASP A 16 12.83 6.44 -2.77
CA ASP A 16 12.63 7.33 -1.63
C ASP A 16 11.58 8.40 -1.90
N GLU A 17 11.45 8.84 -3.14
CA GLU A 17 10.40 9.78 -3.53
C GLU A 17 9.01 9.16 -3.33
N ALA A 18 8.84 7.89 -3.75
CA ALA A 18 7.59 7.17 -3.54
C ALA A 18 7.32 6.93 -2.05
N ALA A 19 8.38 6.70 -1.26
CA ALA A 19 8.26 6.55 0.20
C ALA A 19 7.69 7.81 0.83
N MET A 20 8.16 8.97 0.42
CA MET A 20 7.66 10.25 0.93
C MET A 20 6.19 10.45 0.57
N LEU A 21 5.79 10.11 -0.64
CA LEU A 21 4.39 10.19 -1.06
C LEU A 21 3.51 9.29 -0.18
N PHE A 22 3.96 8.07 0.08
CA PHE A 22 3.21 7.14 0.91
C PHE A 22 3.08 7.66 2.34
N GLU A 23 4.18 8.08 2.94
CA GLU A 23 4.23 8.53 4.32
C GLU A 23 3.48 9.84 4.54
N GLU A 24 3.60 10.79 3.62
CA GLU A 24 3.06 12.13 3.80
C GLU A 24 1.64 12.31 3.26
N SER A 25 1.28 11.56 2.24
CA SER A 25 -0.01 11.75 1.57
C SER A 25 -1.00 10.60 1.74
N VAL A 26 -0.52 9.36 1.88
CA VAL A 26 -1.40 8.18 1.93
C VAL A 26 -1.66 7.71 3.35
N ILE A 27 -0.60 7.50 4.14
CA ILE A 27 -0.74 6.98 5.50
C ILE A 27 -1.63 7.86 6.38
N PRO A 28 -1.49 9.21 6.38
CA PRO A 28 -2.38 10.04 7.20
C PRO A 28 -3.86 9.85 6.89
N LEU A 29 -4.19 9.63 5.61
CA LEU A 29 -5.58 9.36 5.21
C LEU A 29 -6.01 7.96 5.60
N CYS A 30 -5.11 6.98 5.54
CA CYS A 30 -5.39 5.63 6.00
C CYS A 30 -5.76 5.60 7.49
N ARG A 31 -5.11 6.44 8.31
CA ARG A 31 -5.39 6.51 9.73
C ARG A 31 -6.84 6.89 10.04
N ASN A 32 -7.51 7.57 9.11
CA ASN A 32 -8.91 7.95 9.26
C ASN A 32 -9.88 6.87 8.77
N GLN A 33 -9.36 5.79 8.21
CA GLN A 33 -10.19 4.69 7.75
C GLN A 33 -10.40 3.69 8.88
N ARG A 34 -11.63 3.17 8.97
CA ARG A 34 -11.98 2.18 9.99
C ARG A 34 -11.13 0.94 9.84
N GLY A 35 -10.57 0.47 10.96
CA GLY A 35 -9.82 -0.79 11.00
C GLY A 35 -8.38 -0.72 10.56
N PHE A 36 -7.88 0.44 10.15
CA PHE A 36 -6.48 0.58 9.80
C PHE A 36 -5.61 0.37 11.04
N THR A 37 -4.64 -0.56 10.97
CA THR A 37 -3.77 -0.89 12.11
C THR A 37 -2.30 -0.66 11.85
N GLY A 38 -1.89 -0.42 10.63
CA GLY A 38 -0.48 -0.16 10.33
C GLY A 38 -0.17 -0.25 8.86
N ALA A 39 1.06 0.12 8.51
CA ALA A 39 1.52 0.10 7.12
C ALA A 39 3.02 -0.11 7.07
N TYR A 40 3.48 -0.68 5.95
CA TYR A 40 4.90 -0.82 5.63
C TYR A 40 5.13 -0.49 4.17
N TYR A 41 6.30 0.07 3.89
CA TYR A 41 6.79 0.21 2.53
C TYR A 41 8.11 -0.55 2.45
N LEU A 42 8.13 -1.59 1.64
CA LEU A 42 9.28 -2.48 1.47
C LEU A 42 9.87 -2.28 0.09
N ALA A 43 11.19 -2.26 -0.01
CA ALA A 43 11.83 -2.01 -1.29
C ALA A 43 13.09 -2.86 -1.47
N ASP A 44 13.27 -3.36 -2.69
CA ASP A 44 14.54 -3.90 -3.15
C ASP A 44 15.22 -2.79 -3.96
N ARG A 45 16.30 -2.21 -3.38
CA ARG A 45 16.96 -1.06 -3.99
C ARG A 45 17.75 -1.42 -5.24
N GLU A 46 18.02 -2.69 -5.46
CA GLU A 46 18.75 -3.12 -6.66
C GLU A 46 17.83 -3.28 -7.87
N THR A 47 16.61 -3.73 -7.65
CA THR A 47 15.69 -4.06 -8.74
C THR A 47 14.59 -3.02 -8.94
N GLY A 48 14.26 -2.23 -7.91
CA GLY A 48 13.11 -1.33 -7.94
C GLY A 48 11.79 -2.03 -7.62
N ASN A 49 11.84 -3.31 -7.22
CA ASN A 49 10.64 -4.01 -6.76
C ASN A 49 10.28 -3.53 -5.37
N CYS A 50 9.05 -3.06 -5.21
CA CYS A 50 8.57 -2.50 -3.94
C CYS A 50 7.23 -3.13 -3.58
N VAL A 51 6.93 -3.15 -2.28
CA VAL A 51 5.64 -3.63 -1.78
C VAL A 51 5.12 -2.63 -0.78
N LEU A 52 3.91 -2.13 -1.04
CA LEU A 52 3.18 -1.31 -0.10
C LEU A 52 2.23 -2.23 0.66
N VAL A 53 2.34 -2.23 2.00
CA VAL A 53 1.52 -3.08 2.86
C VAL A 53 0.67 -2.20 3.75
N THR A 54 -0.64 -2.46 3.76
CA THR A 54 -1.54 -1.86 4.73
C THR A 54 -2.21 -2.97 5.52
N LEU A 55 -2.35 -2.77 6.83
CA LEU A 55 -2.90 -3.76 7.74
C LEU A 55 -4.26 -3.31 8.25
N TRP A 56 -5.22 -4.23 8.31
CA TRP A 56 -6.62 -3.96 8.62
C TRP A 56 -7.13 -4.94 9.66
N ALA A 57 -7.96 -4.46 10.59
CA ALA A 57 -8.50 -5.28 11.65
C ALA A 57 -9.39 -6.43 11.14
N SER A 58 -10.10 -6.20 10.02
CA SER A 58 -10.99 -7.20 9.45
C SER A 58 -11.02 -7.12 7.92
N THR A 59 -11.54 -8.17 7.28
CA THR A 59 -11.77 -8.18 5.85
C THR A 59 -12.77 -7.10 5.45
N GLU A 60 -13.82 -6.91 6.25
CA GLU A 60 -14.84 -5.91 5.97
C GLU A 60 -14.25 -4.51 5.92
N ASP A 61 -13.37 -4.19 6.88
CA ASP A 61 -12.73 -2.88 6.92
C ASP A 61 -11.82 -2.68 5.71
N MET A 62 -11.07 -3.70 5.32
CA MET A 62 -10.21 -3.65 4.15
C MET A 62 -11.04 -3.46 2.87
N MET A 63 -12.11 -4.25 2.71
CA MET A 63 -12.97 -4.18 1.54
C MET A 63 -13.73 -2.86 1.44
N ALA A 64 -14.06 -2.26 2.59
CA ALA A 64 -14.73 -0.97 2.62
C ALA A 64 -13.90 0.13 1.92
N THR A 65 -12.57 0.02 1.94
CA THR A 65 -11.71 0.99 1.24
C THR A 65 -11.82 0.87 -0.27
N GLU A 66 -12.15 -0.31 -0.78
CA GLU A 66 -12.40 -0.50 -2.21
C GLU A 66 -13.80 -0.05 -2.59
N ASP A 67 -14.78 -0.39 -1.78
CA ASP A 67 -16.19 -0.04 -2.03
C ASP A 67 -16.38 1.48 -2.00
N SER A 68 -15.68 2.19 -1.13
CA SER A 68 -15.75 3.64 -1.03
C SER A 68 -14.86 4.35 -2.05
N ARG A 69 -14.08 3.59 -2.84
CA ARG A 69 -13.10 4.08 -3.81
C ARG A 69 -11.87 4.73 -3.16
N PHE A 70 -11.73 4.64 -1.86
CA PHE A 70 -10.58 5.17 -1.14
C PHE A 70 -9.27 4.57 -1.66
N PHE A 71 -9.24 3.24 -1.80
CA PHE A 71 -8.06 2.53 -2.28
C PHE A 71 -7.65 3.03 -3.66
N GLN A 72 -8.61 3.16 -4.58
CA GLN A 72 -8.36 3.60 -5.94
C GLN A 72 -7.82 5.05 -5.97
N GLU A 73 -8.34 5.92 -5.11
CA GLU A 73 -7.88 7.30 -5.02
C GLU A 73 -6.41 7.37 -4.57
N GLN A 74 -6.00 6.49 -3.65
CA GLN A 74 -4.61 6.44 -3.20
C GLN A 74 -3.72 5.84 -4.28
N LEU A 75 -4.18 4.79 -4.96
CA LEU A 75 -3.43 4.14 -6.04
C LEU A 75 -3.07 5.12 -7.15
N VAL A 76 -4.01 5.98 -7.54
CA VAL A 76 -3.81 6.96 -8.60
C VAL A 76 -2.62 7.88 -8.32
N LYS A 77 -2.34 8.17 -7.05
CA LYS A 77 -1.21 9.03 -6.67
C LYS A 77 0.13 8.46 -7.09
N PHE A 78 0.23 7.14 -7.26
CA PHE A 78 1.48 6.46 -7.59
C PHE A 78 1.63 6.15 -9.08
N MET A 79 0.66 6.48 -9.92
CA MET A 79 0.65 6.02 -11.32
C MET A 79 1.89 6.41 -12.10
N ASP A 80 2.45 7.60 -11.84
CA ASP A 80 3.64 8.06 -12.55
C ASP A 80 4.91 7.30 -12.15
N PHE A 81 4.86 6.56 -11.05
CA PHE A 81 6.01 5.76 -10.60
C PHE A 81 6.06 4.38 -11.24
N PHE A 82 4.93 3.84 -11.70
CA PHE A 82 4.85 2.45 -12.13
C PHE A 82 5.56 2.22 -13.46
N LYS A 83 6.51 1.27 -13.47
CA LYS A 83 7.16 0.81 -14.70
C LYS A 83 6.36 -0.30 -15.37
N GLU A 84 5.46 -0.93 -14.63
CA GLU A 84 4.57 -1.98 -15.10
C GLU A 84 3.30 -1.96 -14.27
N PRO A 85 2.22 -2.61 -14.70
CA PRO A 85 0.97 -2.61 -13.93
C PRO A 85 1.17 -3.16 -12.52
N PRO A 86 0.61 -2.49 -11.49
CA PRO A 86 0.73 -2.97 -10.12
C PRO A 86 -0.06 -4.25 -9.90
N ILE A 87 0.41 -5.09 -8.97
CA ILE A 87 -0.24 -6.33 -8.61
C ILE A 87 -0.79 -6.19 -7.19
N ARG A 88 -2.11 -6.34 -7.05
CA ARG A 88 -2.79 -6.24 -5.77
C ARG A 88 -3.04 -7.64 -5.21
N GLU A 89 -2.67 -7.83 -3.94
CA GLU A 89 -2.89 -9.08 -3.23
C GLU A 89 -3.46 -8.79 -1.84
N ALA A 90 -4.15 -9.77 -1.27
CA ALA A 90 -4.69 -9.67 0.07
C ALA A 90 -4.51 -11.01 0.79
N TYR A 91 -4.13 -10.95 2.05
CA TYR A 91 -3.84 -12.13 2.86
C TYR A 91 -4.34 -11.95 4.28
N GLU A 92 -4.77 -13.04 4.88
CA GLU A 92 -4.98 -13.05 6.33
C GLU A 92 -3.62 -13.09 7.02
N VAL A 93 -3.46 -12.30 8.07
CA VAL A 93 -2.25 -12.37 8.90
C VAL A 93 -2.43 -13.52 9.89
N ILE A 94 -1.71 -14.60 9.68
CA ILE A 94 -1.81 -15.80 10.53
C ILE A 94 -0.93 -15.67 11.76
N VAL A 95 0.26 -15.09 11.61
CA VAL A 95 1.19 -14.87 12.73
C VAL A 95 1.71 -13.44 12.67
N LYS A 96 1.64 -12.75 13.79
CA LYS A 96 2.27 -11.45 13.99
C LYS A 96 2.93 -11.46 15.35
N GLU A 97 4.21 -11.20 15.39
CA GLU A 97 4.97 -11.14 16.64
C GLU A 97 5.15 -9.72 17.14
#